data_bc3459ce81c32bcc4b632e89cd5626cc
#
_entry.id   bc3459ce81c32bcc4b632e89cd5626cc
#
_cell.length_a   1.000
_cell.length_b   1.000
_cell.length_c   1.000
_cell.angle_alpha   90.00
_cell.angle_beta   90.00
_cell.angle_gamma   90.00
#
_symmetry.space_group_name_H-M   'P 1'
#
loop_
_entity.id
_entity.type
_entity.pdbx_description
1 polymer ?
#
loop_
_entity_poly.entity_id
_entity_poly.type
_entity_poly.pdbx_seq_one_letter_code
_entity_poly.pdbx_strand_id
1 'polypeptide(L)'
;MKRIKAVLFDLDGTLLDSAPDLVGSLNWVRGTENLPPLPLSEMSQYASKGAVGLLKAGMPESNEELLESRRLRFLDHYADNSFRHSRLYDGIPELLDFLCKAGIPWGIVTNKIESLTLPIIAAADLQDAVACIVCGDTLVESKPHPAPVTLACGMLDVMPAETLFVGDDIRDIQAGQAAGTQTAAIYYGYGSNELTGDQVSTSVPVHHPSDLLELVSQQQPVRALND
;
A
#
# COMPACT_ATOMS: atom_id res chain seq x y z
N MET A 1 8.33 0.31 -22.29
CA MET A 1 7.46 -0.48 -21.39
C MET A 1 6.71 -1.54 -22.18
N LYS A 2 6.49 -2.75 -21.63
CA LYS A 2 5.56 -3.72 -22.21
C LYS A 2 4.12 -3.28 -21.91
N ARG A 3 3.17 -3.77 -22.70
CA ARG A 3 1.74 -3.50 -22.45
C ARG A 3 1.34 -4.01 -21.06
N ILE A 4 0.69 -3.17 -20.27
CA ILE A 4 0.17 -3.52 -18.96
C ILE A 4 -1.12 -4.32 -19.14
N LYS A 5 -1.15 -5.52 -18.56
CA LYS A 5 -2.31 -6.42 -18.55
C LYS A 5 -2.89 -6.62 -17.16
N ALA A 6 -2.14 -6.30 -16.11
CA ALA A 6 -2.59 -6.29 -14.72
C ALA A 6 -1.91 -5.18 -13.93
N VAL A 7 -2.56 -4.72 -12.86
CA VAL A 7 -1.98 -3.76 -11.91
C VAL A 7 -2.02 -4.35 -10.51
N LEU A 8 -0.89 -4.32 -9.83
CA LEU A 8 -0.78 -4.65 -8.41
C LEU A 8 -0.51 -3.37 -7.63
N PHE A 9 -1.12 -3.22 -6.49
CA PHE A 9 -0.96 -2.05 -5.62
C PHE A 9 -0.48 -2.47 -4.23
N ASP A 10 0.39 -1.66 -3.61
CA ASP A 10 0.41 -1.64 -2.15
C ASP A 10 -0.89 -1.03 -1.63
N LEU A 11 -1.16 -1.19 -0.34
CA LEU A 11 -2.37 -0.68 0.31
C LEU A 11 -2.11 0.65 1.00
N ASP A 12 -1.32 0.63 2.06
CA ASP A 12 -1.10 1.75 2.97
C ASP A 12 -0.15 2.77 2.34
N GLY A 13 -0.60 4.00 2.09
CA GLY A 13 0.20 5.04 1.41
C GLY A 13 0.08 5.03 -0.11
N THR A 14 -0.56 4.02 -0.68
CA THR A 14 -0.71 3.86 -2.13
C THR A 14 -2.18 3.93 -2.57
N LEU A 15 -3.01 2.99 -2.16
CA LEU A 15 -4.46 3.08 -2.36
C LEU A 15 -5.13 3.88 -1.26
N LEU A 16 -4.65 3.74 -0.03
CA LEU A 16 -5.29 4.22 1.18
C LEU A 16 -4.39 5.20 1.95
N ASP A 17 -4.92 6.39 2.25
CA ASP A 17 -4.37 7.24 3.31
C ASP A 17 -4.81 6.69 4.67
N SER A 18 -4.01 5.77 5.22
CA SER A 18 -4.25 5.14 6.52
C SER A 18 -3.47 5.79 7.67
N ALA A 19 -2.65 6.79 7.39
CA ALA A 19 -1.86 7.48 8.41
C ALA A 19 -2.70 8.06 9.54
N PRO A 20 -3.91 8.65 9.32
CA PRO A 20 -4.72 9.19 10.41
C PRO A 20 -5.09 8.15 11.47
N ASP A 21 -5.51 6.94 11.09
CA ASP A 21 -5.91 5.91 12.05
C ASP A 21 -4.70 5.21 12.68
N LEU A 22 -3.60 5.06 11.94
CA LEU A 22 -2.34 4.56 12.48
C LEU A 22 -1.76 5.49 13.54
N VAL A 23 -1.69 6.80 13.27
CA VAL A 23 -1.23 7.80 14.23
C VAL A 23 -2.23 7.97 15.38
N GLY A 24 -3.52 7.82 15.10
CA GLY A 24 -4.57 7.76 16.14
C GLY A 24 -4.32 6.63 17.13
N SER A 25 -3.94 5.44 16.65
CA SER A 25 -3.62 4.29 17.49
C SER A 25 -2.33 4.48 18.31
N LEU A 26 -1.30 5.10 17.71
CA LEU A 26 -0.13 5.54 18.46
C LEU A 26 -0.52 6.48 19.60
N ASN A 27 -1.32 7.50 19.30
CA ASN A 27 -1.75 8.49 20.28
C ASN A 27 -2.64 7.90 21.38
N TRP A 28 -3.44 6.88 21.06
CA TRP A 28 -4.18 6.13 22.06
C TRP A 28 -3.23 5.39 23.01
N VAL A 29 -2.20 4.67 22.48
CA VAL A 29 -1.18 4.02 23.34
C VAL A 29 -0.48 5.04 24.22
N ARG A 30 -0.06 6.20 23.67
CA ARG A 30 0.55 7.30 24.41
C ARG A 30 -0.35 7.79 25.56
N GLY A 31 -1.64 7.96 25.28
CA GLY A 31 -2.63 8.38 26.28
C GLY A 31 -2.76 7.39 27.44
N THR A 32 -2.64 6.07 27.20
CA THR A 32 -2.65 5.06 28.28
C THR A 32 -1.44 5.18 29.22
N GLU A 33 -0.38 5.86 28.78
CA GLU A 33 0.84 6.13 29.56
C GLU A 33 0.95 7.61 29.99
N ASN A 34 -0.15 8.36 29.92
CA ASN A 34 -0.25 9.79 30.27
C ASN A 34 0.70 10.70 29.45
N LEU A 35 1.05 10.29 28.23
CA LEU A 35 1.84 11.10 27.31
C LEU A 35 0.92 11.92 26.39
N PRO A 36 1.26 13.18 26.07
CA PRO A 36 0.45 14.02 25.18
C PRO A 36 0.46 13.45 23.75
N PRO A 37 -0.62 13.69 22.97
CA PRO A 37 -0.66 13.25 21.59
C PRO A 37 0.40 13.94 20.73
N LEU A 38 0.85 13.27 19.67
CA LEU A 38 1.73 13.82 18.65
C LEU A 38 0.91 14.20 17.39
N PRO A 39 1.31 15.27 16.70
CA PRO A 39 0.60 15.71 15.49
C PRO A 39 0.75 14.72 14.34
N LEU A 40 -0.33 14.57 13.57
CA LEU A 40 -0.34 13.71 12.38
C LEU A 40 0.77 14.10 11.38
N SER A 41 0.97 15.40 11.17
CA SER A 41 1.97 15.94 10.24
C SER A 41 3.42 15.53 10.56
N GLU A 42 3.72 15.25 11.83
CA GLU A 42 5.04 14.80 12.24
C GLU A 42 5.20 13.28 12.17
N MET A 43 4.09 12.55 12.41
CA MET A 43 4.13 11.10 12.58
C MET A 43 3.79 10.31 11.32
N SER A 44 3.08 10.89 10.35
CA SER A 44 2.65 10.21 9.14
C SER A 44 3.80 9.59 8.35
N GLN A 45 4.95 10.23 8.29
CA GLN A 45 6.14 9.72 7.61
C GLN A 45 6.67 8.37 8.15
N TYR A 46 6.27 8.00 9.36
CA TYR A 46 6.65 6.72 9.97
C TYR A 46 5.58 5.64 9.79
N ALA A 47 4.43 5.98 9.20
CA ALA A 47 3.30 5.06 9.05
C ALA A 47 3.63 3.89 8.11
N SER A 48 4.46 4.12 7.06
CA SER A 48 4.96 3.05 6.18
C SER A 48 5.75 1.97 6.91
N LYS A 49 6.34 2.30 8.07
CA LYS A 49 7.08 1.35 8.94
C LYS A 49 6.17 0.60 9.91
N GLY A 50 4.84 0.78 9.79
CA GLY A 50 3.82 0.13 10.59
C GLY A 50 3.88 0.48 12.09
N ALA A 51 3.21 -0.34 12.91
CA ALA A 51 3.13 -0.13 14.35
C ALA A 51 4.49 0.03 15.03
N VAL A 52 5.47 -0.80 14.68
CA VAL A 52 6.81 -0.77 15.29
C VAL A 52 7.54 0.53 14.94
N GLY A 53 7.46 0.99 13.68
CA GLY A 53 8.08 2.23 13.26
C GLY A 53 7.49 3.45 13.98
N LEU A 54 6.16 3.51 14.05
CA LEU A 54 5.43 4.57 14.75
C LEU A 54 5.74 4.59 16.24
N LEU A 55 5.74 3.42 16.90
CA LEU A 55 6.06 3.31 18.31
C LEU A 55 7.50 3.72 18.62
N LYS A 56 8.48 3.29 17.80
CA LYS A 56 9.88 3.71 17.97
C LYS A 56 10.07 5.21 17.80
N ALA A 57 9.37 5.81 16.83
CA ALA A 57 9.44 7.25 16.60
C ALA A 57 8.70 8.04 17.68
N GLY A 58 7.50 7.62 18.07
CA GLY A 58 6.65 8.34 19.00
C GLY A 58 6.88 8.01 20.49
N MET A 59 7.54 6.89 20.79
CA MET A 59 7.80 6.40 22.18
C MET A 59 9.20 5.78 22.25
N PRO A 60 10.28 6.57 22.00
CA PRO A 60 11.64 6.05 21.82
C PRO A 60 12.22 5.35 23.06
N GLU A 61 11.76 5.71 24.24
CA GLU A 61 12.20 5.09 25.50
C GLU A 61 11.50 3.73 25.70
N SER A 62 11.95 2.69 24.98
CA SER A 62 11.38 1.35 25.05
C SER A 62 12.50 0.30 25.01
N ASN A 63 12.47 -0.64 25.96
CA ASN A 63 13.14 -1.91 25.79
C ASN A 63 12.27 -2.85 24.92
N GLU A 64 12.79 -4.00 24.53
CA GLU A 64 12.09 -4.96 23.65
C GLU A 64 10.74 -5.42 24.23
N GLU A 65 10.70 -5.73 25.53
CA GLU A 65 9.49 -6.20 26.22
C GLU A 65 8.40 -5.12 26.22
N LEU A 66 8.77 -3.89 26.56
CA LEU A 66 7.84 -2.76 26.57
C LEU A 66 7.37 -2.40 25.17
N LEU A 67 8.27 -2.44 24.18
CA LEU A 67 7.91 -2.20 22.80
C LEU A 67 6.89 -3.24 22.31
N GLU A 68 7.08 -4.53 22.62
CA GLU A 68 6.13 -5.57 22.25
C GLU A 68 4.78 -5.41 22.95
N SER A 69 4.78 -5.08 24.25
CA SER A 69 3.54 -4.76 24.98
C SER A 69 2.77 -3.59 24.34
N ARG A 70 3.49 -2.53 23.95
CA ARG A 70 2.91 -1.37 23.26
C ARG A 70 2.39 -1.74 21.88
N ARG A 71 3.13 -2.60 21.16
CA ARG A 71 2.73 -3.09 19.82
C ARG A 71 1.42 -3.87 19.87
N LEU A 72 1.27 -4.75 20.85
CA LEU A 72 0.02 -5.53 21.00
C LEU A 72 -1.17 -4.59 21.27
N ARG A 73 -1.02 -3.63 22.20
CA ARG A 73 -2.08 -2.64 22.46
C ARG A 73 -2.39 -1.75 21.26
N PHE A 74 -1.35 -1.37 20.51
CA PHE A 74 -1.52 -0.62 19.26
C PHE A 74 -2.35 -1.40 18.24
N LEU A 75 -2.00 -2.67 17.99
CA LEU A 75 -2.68 -3.50 17.01
C LEU A 75 -4.12 -3.80 17.40
N ASP A 76 -4.38 -4.04 18.69
CA ASP A 76 -5.72 -4.25 19.22
C ASP A 76 -6.59 -3.00 19.01
N HIS A 77 -6.09 -1.82 19.41
CA HIS A 77 -6.80 -0.57 19.18
C HIS A 77 -6.99 -0.29 17.67
N TYR A 78 -5.97 -0.54 16.85
CA TYR A 78 -6.06 -0.30 15.41
C TYR A 78 -7.06 -1.23 14.73
N ALA A 79 -7.16 -2.49 15.15
CA ALA A 79 -8.15 -3.44 14.62
C ALA A 79 -9.58 -2.91 14.76
N ASP A 80 -9.92 -2.32 15.91
CA ASP A 80 -11.25 -1.77 16.18
C ASP A 80 -11.48 -0.38 15.56
N ASN A 81 -10.42 0.30 15.14
CA ASN A 81 -10.48 1.71 14.71
C ASN A 81 -9.90 1.96 13.31
N SER A 82 -9.48 0.92 12.60
CA SER A 82 -9.01 1.03 11.23
C SER A 82 -10.16 1.48 10.31
N PHE A 83 -9.91 2.38 9.40
CA PHE A 83 -10.89 2.96 8.49
C PHE A 83 -11.93 3.91 9.13
N ARG A 84 -11.63 4.52 10.28
CA ARG A 84 -12.45 5.62 10.84
C ARG A 84 -12.18 6.95 10.17
N HIS A 85 -10.91 7.25 9.93
CA HIS A 85 -10.43 8.48 9.31
C HIS A 85 -9.62 8.19 8.05
N SER A 86 -9.27 6.93 7.82
CA SER A 86 -8.64 6.46 6.58
C SER A 86 -9.61 6.57 5.41
N ARG A 87 -9.09 6.86 4.23
CA ARG A 87 -9.86 6.95 2.99
C ARG A 87 -8.98 6.60 1.80
N LEU A 88 -9.58 6.19 0.71
CA LEU A 88 -8.87 6.09 -0.56
C LEU A 88 -8.32 7.46 -0.96
N TYR A 89 -7.13 7.51 -1.54
CA TYR A 89 -6.62 8.76 -2.10
C TYR A 89 -7.53 9.27 -3.23
N ASP A 90 -7.62 10.59 -3.35
CA ASP A 90 -8.42 11.24 -4.40
C ASP A 90 -7.93 10.79 -5.79
N GLY A 91 -8.85 10.31 -6.63
CA GLY A 91 -8.56 9.74 -7.96
C GLY A 91 -8.34 8.23 -7.99
N ILE A 92 -8.19 7.56 -6.83
CA ILE A 92 -8.12 6.07 -6.77
C ILE A 92 -9.45 5.41 -7.18
N PRO A 93 -10.62 5.86 -6.71
CA PRO A 93 -11.89 5.28 -7.16
C PRO A 93 -12.06 5.32 -8.69
N GLU A 94 -11.72 6.44 -9.33
CA GLU A 94 -11.79 6.61 -10.77
C GLU A 94 -10.81 5.70 -11.51
N LEU A 95 -9.59 5.52 -10.98
CA LEU A 95 -8.60 4.59 -11.54
C LEU A 95 -9.09 3.14 -11.47
N LEU A 96 -9.60 2.70 -10.32
CA LEU A 96 -10.08 1.33 -10.13
C LEU A 96 -11.32 1.04 -11.00
N ASP A 97 -12.24 1.98 -11.11
CA ASP A 97 -13.40 1.89 -12.03
C ASP A 97 -12.95 1.77 -13.49
N PHE A 98 -11.95 2.57 -13.89
CA PHE A 98 -11.37 2.44 -15.24
C PHE A 98 -10.75 1.06 -15.47
N LEU A 99 -9.96 0.54 -14.53
CA LEU A 99 -9.35 -0.80 -14.65
C LEU A 99 -10.41 -1.89 -14.82
N CYS A 100 -11.48 -1.84 -14.01
CA CYS A 100 -12.60 -2.77 -14.11
C CYS A 100 -13.30 -2.69 -15.47
N LYS A 101 -13.63 -1.47 -15.96
CA LYS A 101 -14.26 -1.25 -17.27
C LYS A 101 -13.38 -1.66 -18.45
N ALA A 102 -12.07 -1.50 -18.32
CA ALA A 102 -11.09 -1.91 -19.33
C ALA A 102 -10.81 -3.43 -19.30
N GLY A 103 -11.32 -4.16 -18.30
CA GLY A 103 -11.06 -5.59 -18.12
C GLY A 103 -9.60 -5.87 -17.75
N ILE A 104 -8.96 -4.93 -17.04
CA ILE A 104 -7.59 -5.06 -16.51
C ILE A 104 -7.73 -5.50 -15.04
N PRO A 105 -7.40 -6.75 -14.70
CA PRO A 105 -7.45 -7.21 -13.33
C PRO A 105 -6.44 -6.42 -12.48
N TRP A 106 -6.82 -6.17 -11.23
CA TRP A 106 -5.94 -5.55 -10.25
C TRP A 106 -5.98 -6.29 -8.92
N GLY A 107 -4.88 -6.22 -8.17
CA GLY A 107 -4.73 -6.87 -6.88
C GLY A 107 -3.97 -6.02 -5.89
N ILE A 108 -3.93 -6.49 -4.64
CA ILE A 108 -3.23 -5.86 -3.53
C ILE A 108 -2.09 -6.77 -3.06
N VAL A 109 -0.90 -6.17 -2.87
CA VAL A 109 0.27 -6.85 -2.26
C VAL A 109 0.79 -5.95 -1.15
N THR A 110 0.49 -6.29 0.10
CA THR A 110 0.80 -5.47 1.26
C THR A 110 1.60 -6.22 2.33
N ASN A 111 2.42 -5.50 3.12
CA ASN A 111 3.06 -6.06 4.31
C ASN A 111 2.15 -6.04 5.55
N LYS A 112 0.94 -5.48 5.43
CA LYS A 112 -0.08 -5.57 6.47
C LYS A 112 -0.64 -6.99 6.56
N ILE A 113 -0.83 -7.50 7.79
CA ILE A 113 -1.36 -8.86 8.02
C ILE A 113 -2.82 -8.97 7.60
N GLU A 114 -3.25 -10.17 7.25
CA GLU A 114 -4.58 -10.46 6.71
C GLU A 114 -5.70 -9.99 7.63
N SER A 115 -5.60 -10.28 8.93
CA SER A 115 -6.61 -9.91 9.92
C SER A 115 -6.88 -8.41 10.03
N LEU A 116 -5.93 -7.55 9.64
CA LEU A 116 -6.09 -6.09 9.57
C LEU A 116 -6.44 -5.61 8.16
N THR A 117 -6.05 -6.37 7.14
CA THR A 117 -6.25 -5.99 5.74
C THR A 117 -7.70 -6.20 5.29
N LEU A 118 -8.24 -7.40 5.51
CA LEU A 118 -9.58 -7.75 5.00
C LEU A 118 -10.72 -6.85 5.54
N PRO A 119 -10.75 -6.47 6.83
CA PRO A 119 -11.76 -5.52 7.31
C PRO A 119 -11.68 -4.15 6.63
N ILE A 120 -10.47 -3.66 6.32
CA ILE A 120 -10.25 -2.39 5.62
C ILE A 120 -10.75 -2.50 4.18
N ILE A 121 -10.44 -3.58 3.47
CA ILE A 121 -10.90 -3.81 2.09
C ILE A 121 -12.44 -3.83 2.04
N ALA A 122 -13.09 -4.49 3.02
CA ALA A 122 -14.55 -4.51 3.13
C ALA A 122 -15.12 -3.11 3.45
N ALA A 123 -14.50 -2.37 4.37
CA ALA A 123 -14.94 -1.01 4.72
C ALA A 123 -14.74 0.01 3.58
N ALA A 124 -13.79 -0.26 2.68
CA ALA A 124 -13.53 0.55 1.48
C ALA A 124 -14.37 0.12 0.27
N ASP A 125 -15.28 -0.88 0.40
CA ASP A 125 -16.10 -1.46 -0.67
C ASP A 125 -15.27 -2.01 -1.86
N LEU A 126 -14.07 -2.55 -1.59
CA LEU A 126 -13.17 -3.07 -2.63
C LEU A 126 -13.22 -4.59 -2.81
N GLN A 127 -13.88 -5.33 -1.91
CA GLN A 127 -13.86 -6.79 -1.85
C GLN A 127 -14.37 -7.49 -3.13
N ASP A 128 -15.32 -6.88 -3.84
CA ASP A 128 -15.92 -7.45 -5.04
C ASP A 128 -15.15 -7.08 -6.32
N ALA A 129 -14.28 -6.07 -6.25
CA ALA A 129 -13.54 -5.56 -7.39
C ALA A 129 -12.07 -6.03 -7.42
N VAL A 130 -11.48 -6.32 -6.26
CA VAL A 130 -10.10 -6.79 -6.16
C VAL A 130 -9.99 -8.25 -6.60
N ALA A 131 -9.12 -8.53 -7.57
CA ALA A 131 -8.97 -9.88 -8.11
C ALA A 131 -8.07 -10.79 -7.26
N CYS A 132 -7.12 -10.22 -6.51
CA CYS A 132 -6.30 -10.97 -5.54
C CYS A 132 -5.78 -10.06 -4.43
N ILE A 133 -5.55 -10.65 -3.25
CA ILE A 133 -4.94 -9.99 -2.10
C ILE A 133 -3.82 -10.90 -1.57
N VAL A 134 -2.60 -10.35 -1.44
CA VAL A 134 -1.45 -10.99 -0.80
C VAL A 134 -1.06 -10.13 0.39
N CYS A 135 -1.23 -10.67 1.59
CA CYS A 135 -0.97 -10.00 2.86
C CYS A 135 0.44 -10.31 3.38
N GLY A 136 0.86 -9.58 4.41
CA GLY A 136 2.20 -9.72 4.99
C GLY A 136 2.48 -11.07 5.65
N ASP A 137 1.44 -11.82 5.97
CA ASP A 137 1.47 -13.15 6.57
C ASP A 137 0.97 -14.26 5.62
N THR A 138 0.68 -13.96 4.35
CA THR A 138 0.31 -14.95 3.33
C THR A 138 1.47 -15.90 3.01
N LEU A 139 2.70 -15.39 3.03
CA LEU A 139 3.93 -16.14 2.81
C LEU A 139 4.88 -15.92 3.99
N VAL A 140 5.94 -16.74 4.07
CA VAL A 140 7.03 -16.52 5.04
C VAL A 140 7.78 -15.22 4.71
N GLU A 141 8.02 -14.98 3.41
CA GLU A 141 8.69 -13.80 2.94
C GLU A 141 7.68 -12.67 2.66
N SER A 142 8.04 -11.45 3.04
CA SER A 142 7.31 -10.22 2.76
C SER A 142 8.15 -9.26 1.90
N LYS A 143 7.54 -8.18 1.36
CA LYS A 143 8.30 -7.13 0.64
C LYS A 143 9.43 -6.60 1.53
N PRO A 144 10.67 -6.48 1.04
CA PRO A 144 11.09 -6.35 -0.36
C PRO A 144 11.37 -7.67 -1.09
N HIS A 145 11.12 -8.85 -0.49
CA HIS A 145 11.27 -10.10 -1.21
C HIS A 145 10.27 -10.19 -2.38
N PRO A 146 10.66 -10.73 -3.57
CA PRO A 146 9.77 -10.78 -4.74
C PRO A 146 8.60 -11.77 -4.63
N ALA A 147 8.66 -12.74 -3.72
CA ALA A 147 7.69 -13.83 -3.63
C ALA A 147 6.23 -13.37 -3.55
N PRO A 148 5.85 -12.35 -2.75
CA PRO A 148 4.46 -11.87 -2.70
C PRO A 148 3.96 -11.32 -4.05
N VAL A 149 4.82 -10.56 -4.75
CA VAL A 149 4.49 -10.00 -6.07
C VAL A 149 4.38 -11.10 -7.13
N THR A 150 5.30 -12.08 -7.08
CA THR A 150 5.27 -13.24 -7.99
C THR A 150 4.01 -14.08 -7.78
N LEU A 151 3.61 -14.31 -6.51
CA LEU A 151 2.37 -15.01 -6.18
C LEU A 151 1.16 -14.28 -6.74
N ALA A 152 1.08 -12.96 -6.54
CA ALA A 152 -0.03 -12.14 -7.06
C ALA A 152 -0.12 -12.18 -8.58
N CYS A 153 1.02 -12.11 -9.30
CA CYS A 153 1.05 -12.29 -10.75
C CYS A 153 0.49 -13.66 -11.18
N GLY A 154 0.86 -14.72 -10.45
CA GLY A 154 0.33 -16.08 -10.68
C GLY A 154 -1.17 -16.19 -10.43
N MET A 155 -1.69 -15.55 -9.36
CA MET A 155 -3.12 -15.52 -9.08
C MET A 155 -3.93 -14.80 -10.17
N LEU A 156 -3.35 -13.79 -10.81
CA LEU A 156 -3.97 -13.05 -11.92
C LEU A 156 -3.76 -13.71 -13.29
N ASP A 157 -2.96 -14.78 -13.36
CA ASP A 157 -2.54 -15.44 -14.63
C ASP A 157 -1.92 -14.45 -15.64
N VAL A 158 -1.09 -13.51 -15.13
CA VAL A 158 -0.39 -12.51 -15.95
C VAL A 158 1.11 -12.59 -15.70
N MET A 159 1.89 -12.49 -16.79
CA MET A 159 3.35 -12.48 -16.69
C MET A 159 3.85 -11.25 -15.91
N PRO A 160 4.85 -11.37 -15.03
CA PRO A 160 5.41 -10.24 -14.30
C PRO A 160 5.76 -9.04 -15.20
N ALA A 161 6.39 -9.30 -16.35
CA ALA A 161 6.78 -8.24 -17.29
C ALA A 161 5.59 -7.47 -17.93
N GLU A 162 4.36 -7.99 -17.82
CA GLU A 162 3.11 -7.37 -18.28
C GLU A 162 2.27 -6.85 -17.11
N THR A 163 2.82 -6.89 -15.89
CA THR A 163 2.22 -6.39 -14.67
C THR A 163 2.91 -5.10 -14.24
N LEU A 164 2.13 -4.10 -13.83
CA LEU A 164 2.62 -2.90 -13.17
C LEU A 164 2.44 -3.05 -11.67
N PHE A 165 3.52 -2.97 -10.87
CA PHE A 165 3.42 -2.90 -9.41
C PHE A 165 3.62 -1.46 -8.94
N VAL A 166 2.68 -0.98 -8.14
CA VAL A 166 2.53 0.42 -7.72
C VAL A 166 2.69 0.49 -6.20
N GLY A 167 3.59 1.33 -5.71
CA GLY A 167 3.80 1.50 -4.27
C GLY A 167 4.53 2.79 -3.92
N ASP A 168 4.42 3.21 -2.65
CA ASP A 168 5.03 4.44 -2.13
C ASP A 168 6.27 4.17 -1.26
N ASP A 169 6.60 2.91 -0.99
CA ASP A 169 7.76 2.52 -0.18
C ASP A 169 8.83 1.87 -1.05
N ILE A 170 10.11 2.05 -0.68
CA ILE A 170 11.24 1.47 -1.41
C ILE A 170 11.16 -0.08 -1.49
N ARG A 171 10.54 -0.72 -0.51
CA ARG A 171 10.32 -2.18 -0.48
C ARG A 171 9.40 -2.64 -1.60
N ASP A 172 8.46 -1.81 -2.04
CA ASP A 172 7.56 -2.10 -3.16
C ASP A 172 8.35 -2.13 -4.47
N ILE A 173 9.16 -1.09 -4.66
CA ILE A 173 10.00 -0.96 -5.84
C ILE A 173 10.98 -2.13 -5.94
N GLN A 174 11.65 -2.46 -4.84
CA GLN A 174 12.59 -3.58 -4.78
C GLN A 174 11.90 -4.93 -5.06
N ALA A 175 10.74 -5.17 -4.44
CA ALA A 175 9.97 -6.40 -4.65
C ALA A 175 9.50 -6.54 -6.10
N GLY A 176 8.96 -5.45 -6.67
CA GLY A 176 8.48 -5.42 -8.04
C GLY A 176 9.60 -5.65 -9.06
N GLN A 177 10.71 -4.94 -8.92
CA GLN A 177 11.89 -5.11 -9.78
C GLN A 177 12.47 -6.53 -9.70
N ALA A 178 12.60 -7.07 -8.48
CA ALA A 178 13.09 -8.42 -8.27
C ALA A 178 12.14 -9.50 -8.81
N ALA A 179 10.84 -9.25 -8.82
CA ALA A 179 9.83 -10.12 -9.44
C ALA A 179 9.79 -9.99 -10.97
N GLY A 180 10.44 -8.96 -11.56
CA GLY A 180 10.45 -8.69 -12.98
C GLY A 180 9.21 -7.94 -13.49
N THR A 181 8.48 -7.25 -12.60
CA THR A 181 7.35 -6.38 -13.00
C THR A 181 7.87 -5.02 -13.46
N GLN A 182 7.01 -4.27 -14.14
CA GLN A 182 7.16 -2.84 -14.28
C GLN A 182 6.78 -2.21 -12.94
N THR A 183 7.43 -1.10 -12.56
CA THR A 183 7.17 -0.45 -11.27
C THR A 183 6.78 1.01 -11.44
N ALA A 184 5.86 1.48 -10.58
CA ALA A 184 5.50 2.88 -10.44
C ALA A 184 5.75 3.32 -8.99
N ALA A 185 6.52 4.39 -8.84
CA ALA A 185 6.89 4.97 -7.55
C ALA A 185 5.93 6.11 -7.21
N ILE A 186 5.17 5.95 -6.14
CA ILE A 186 4.16 6.91 -5.68
C ILE A 186 4.78 7.97 -4.80
N TYR A 187 4.63 9.25 -5.17
CA TYR A 187 5.15 10.40 -4.43
C TYR A 187 4.09 11.15 -3.62
N TYR A 188 2.82 10.82 -3.75
CA TYR A 188 1.76 11.37 -2.89
C TYR A 188 1.58 10.58 -1.58
N GLY A 189 2.14 9.37 -1.49
CA GLY A 189 2.10 8.52 -0.30
C GLY A 189 3.09 8.97 0.77
N TYR A 190 2.83 8.58 1.99
CA TYR A 190 3.65 8.99 3.15
C TYR A 190 4.97 8.21 3.28
N GLY A 191 5.15 7.09 2.56
CA GLY A 191 6.41 6.33 2.47
C GLY A 191 7.42 6.92 1.49
N SER A 192 7.00 7.88 0.67
CA SER A 192 7.77 8.42 -0.46
C SER A 192 9.12 9.07 -0.13
N ASN A 193 9.34 9.45 1.13
CA ASN A 193 10.60 10.06 1.57
C ASN A 193 11.83 9.15 1.36
N GLU A 194 11.63 7.84 1.27
CA GLU A 194 12.70 6.85 1.03
C GLU A 194 12.87 6.51 -0.47
N LEU A 195 12.01 7.04 -1.35
CA LEU A 195 12.09 6.86 -2.80
C LEU A 195 13.15 7.76 -3.42
N THR A 196 14.42 7.44 -3.21
CA THR A 196 15.55 8.25 -3.67
C THR A 196 16.58 7.41 -4.42
N GLY A 197 17.38 8.08 -5.25
CA GLY A 197 18.55 7.50 -5.92
C GLY A 197 18.24 6.53 -7.07
N ASP A 198 19.21 5.69 -7.40
CA ASP A 198 19.17 4.81 -8.57
C ASP A 198 18.11 3.71 -8.47
N GLN A 199 17.68 3.36 -7.27
CA GLN A 199 16.72 2.28 -7.04
C GLN A 199 15.33 2.56 -7.64
N VAL A 200 14.95 3.83 -7.77
CA VAL A 200 13.68 4.24 -8.38
C VAL A 200 13.83 4.72 -9.83
N SER A 201 15.05 4.78 -10.36
CA SER A 201 15.36 5.37 -11.68
C SER A 201 14.66 4.65 -12.86
N THR A 202 14.31 3.38 -12.70
CA THR A 202 13.60 2.58 -13.70
C THR A 202 12.10 2.55 -13.47
N SER A 203 11.60 3.12 -12.38
CA SER A 203 10.17 3.19 -12.05
C SER A 203 9.54 4.44 -12.67
N VAL A 204 8.24 4.33 -13.01
CA VAL A 204 7.47 5.50 -13.44
C VAL A 204 7.17 6.37 -12.21
N PRO A 205 7.56 7.64 -12.18
CA PRO A 205 7.17 8.54 -11.11
C PRO A 205 5.69 8.89 -11.22
N VAL A 206 4.99 8.85 -10.08
CA VAL A 206 3.54 9.12 -9.99
C VAL A 206 3.31 10.12 -8.85
N HIS A 207 2.83 11.31 -9.18
CA HIS A 207 2.56 12.36 -8.21
C HIS A 207 1.07 12.50 -7.88
N HIS A 208 0.20 11.92 -8.70
CA HIS A 208 -1.24 11.86 -8.48
C HIS A 208 -1.83 10.59 -9.10
N PRO A 209 -2.91 9.99 -8.58
CA PRO A 209 -3.54 8.80 -9.17
C PRO A 209 -3.95 8.96 -10.64
N SER A 210 -4.23 10.18 -11.09
CA SER A 210 -4.50 10.48 -12.51
C SER A 210 -3.33 10.14 -13.43
N ASP A 211 -2.08 10.20 -12.95
CA ASP A 211 -0.90 9.85 -13.74
C ASP A 211 -0.90 8.35 -14.08
N LEU A 212 -1.36 7.51 -13.13
CA LEU A 212 -1.56 6.08 -13.36
C LEU A 212 -2.68 5.81 -14.35
N LEU A 213 -3.78 6.53 -14.22
CA LEU A 213 -4.91 6.43 -15.15
C LEU A 213 -4.46 6.77 -16.58
N GLU A 214 -3.70 7.84 -16.74
CA GLU A 214 -3.15 8.22 -18.04
C GLU A 214 -2.17 7.16 -18.57
N LEU A 215 -1.24 6.70 -17.74
CA LEU A 215 -0.26 5.65 -18.09
C LEU A 215 -0.93 4.38 -18.60
N VAL A 216 -1.96 3.89 -17.91
CA VAL A 216 -2.62 2.64 -18.26
C VAL A 216 -3.54 2.85 -19.47
N SER A 217 -4.24 3.98 -19.58
CA SER A 217 -5.15 4.26 -20.69
C SER A 217 -4.43 4.38 -22.03
N GLN A 218 -3.25 5.00 -22.07
CA GLN A 218 -2.44 5.16 -23.29
C GLN A 218 -1.95 3.82 -23.85
N GLN A 219 -1.89 2.77 -23.06
CA GLN A 219 -1.43 1.45 -23.46
C GLN A 219 -2.57 0.54 -23.92
N GLN A 220 -3.83 0.96 -23.78
CA GLN A 220 -4.95 0.17 -24.27
C GLN A 220 -5.15 0.44 -25.77
N PRO A 221 -5.47 -0.62 -26.59
CA PRO A 221 -5.85 -0.40 -27.96
C PRO A 221 -7.09 0.50 -27.98
N VAL A 222 -7.08 1.53 -28.81
CA VAL A 222 -8.28 2.31 -29.10
C VAL A 222 -9.35 1.31 -29.54
N ARG A 223 -10.27 0.93 -28.63
CA ARG A 223 -11.50 0.28 -29.05
C ARG A 223 -12.19 1.29 -29.93
N ALA A 224 -12.27 0.99 -31.24
CA ALA A 224 -13.13 1.72 -32.13
C ALA A 224 -14.51 1.73 -31.44
N LEU A 225 -14.94 2.93 -31.05
CA LEU A 225 -16.33 3.18 -30.69
C LEU A 225 -17.11 3.05 -32.00
N ASN A 226 -17.40 1.82 -32.39
CA ASN A 226 -18.34 1.54 -33.45
C ASN A 226 -19.61 1.04 -32.77
N ASP A 227 -20.59 1.93 -32.78
CA ASP A 227 -22.05 1.78 -32.72
C ASP A 227 -22.67 1.17 -31.46
#